data_2aab7cefaf52d85e7bf85a290830c1ea
#
_entry.id   2aab7cefaf52d85e7bf85a290830c1ea
#
_cell.length_a   1.000
_cell.length_b   1.000
_cell.length_c   1.000
_cell.angle_alpha   90.00
_cell.angle_beta   90.00
_cell.angle_gamma   90.00
#
_symmetry.space_group_name_H-M   'P 1'
#
loop_
_entity.id
_entity.type
_entity.pdbx_description
1 polymer ?
#
loop_
_entity_poly.entity_id
_entity_poly.type
_entity_poly.pdbx_seq_one_letter_code
_entity_poly.pdbx_strand_id
1 'polypeptide(L)'
;MSNIYRFERPDDLVIVDKPTLTVAIVVACRGGQEKLDLLLASLAVQSYPSSLTKLYIIDDGSDVAIKFPQLRPKRAEIIRYRNSNSHWGKTAATNDSVAKLKEDVLWFVDGDMVFDPDHLAHHMKWHHNNDDYAVLGWKRFVASWEYTPQSLTKSLKAGNFLDLHSESWGKELWESRIDRTKELVHPGLDGYRAFVGATFSLKNSQWRKLGGYNRELITGEDTELGWRAFMAGLRIVPDRQAHSWHLGYSTVEENKESIHRHNDPALAQFIPQMHSIRARHDYEWRVATYQLLIDVRNSNLLQLQNHLKDLLELIGTSAEVKLLAPWNSLHERYSPLNDQLADLREIYNWVKGDSRFTFIEIAADAQLSIDYLLSQFSPSASPYYLFVEGDFSINLKDLADNLLTREGGLLGIANKDDRRAFALFGPAFARASRSRGDLYRNLSSQWGVHWMTFEKFLELNHGKKSRIKRFGRYLKREGKKVNSPRQLAIFIKKIIRLFVRKAIKRG
;
A
#
# COMPACT_ATOMS: atom_id res chain seq x y z
N MET A 1 -26.66 -0.72 7.22
CA MET A 1 -25.69 0.15 6.53
C MET A 1 -24.67 -0.77 5.87
N SER A 2 -24.66 -0.85 4.55
CA SER A 2 -23.77 -1.74 3.82
C SER A 2 -22.34 -1.24 3.98
N ASN A 3 -21.48 -2.06 4.54
CA ASN A 3 -20.04 -1.81 4.66
C ASN A 3 -19.42 -1.88 3.26
N ILE A 4 -19.21 -0.74 2.65
CA ILE A 4 -18.78 -0.57 1.27
C ILE A 4 -17.28 -0.80 1.09
N TYR A 5 -16.51 -0.85 2.17
CA TYR A 5 -15.06 -1.13 2.19
C TYR A 5 -14.71 -2.63 2.21
N ARG A 6 -15.66 -3.48 1.94
CA ARG A 6 -15.36 -4.89 1.87
C ARG A 6 -14.58 -5.20 0.59
N PHE A 7 -13.29 -5.41 0.77
CA PHE A 7 -12.69 -6.51 0.02
C PHE A 7 -13.50 -7.74 0.40
N GLU A 8 -14.48 -8.11 -0.41
CA GLU A 8 -15.19 -9.36 -0.17
C GLU A 8 -14.14 -10.46 -0.12
N ARG A 9 -13.87 -10.94 1.07
CA ARG A 9 -13.06 -12.12 1.29
C ARG A 9 -14.03 -13.29 1.24
N PRO A 10 -13.94 -14.18 0.25
CA PRO A 10 -14.68 -15.42 0.32
C PRO A 10 -14.16 -16.21 1.54
N ASP A 11 -15.06 -16.50 2.48
CA ASP A 11 -14.70 -17.19 3.73
C ASP A 11 -14.62 -18.71 3.56
N ASP A 12 -15.06 -19.25 2.41
CA ASP A 12 -15.28 -20.65 2.08
C ASP A 12 -14.36 -21.22 1.00
N LEU A 13 -13.28 -20.53 0.64
CA LEU A 13 -12.33 -21.06 -0.34
C LEU A 13 -11.62 -22.30 0.18
N VAL A 14 -11.81 -23.40 -0.53
CA VAL A 14 -11.13 -24.68 -0.29
C VAL A 14 -9.96 -24.88 -1.24
N ILE A 15 -9.03 -25.75 -0.86
CA ILE A 15 -7.94 -26.20 -1.75
C ILE A 15 -8.56 -26.84 -2.99
N VAL A 16 -8.02 -26.50 -4.16
CA VAL A 16 -8.54 -26.95 -5.45
C VAL A 16 -8.06 -28.38 -5.75
N ASP A 17 -8.96 -29.31 -5.93
CA ASP A 17 -8.66 -30.73 -6.18
C ASP A 17 -7.88 -30.95 -7.49
N LYS A 18 -8.21 -30.21 -8.54
CA LYS A 18 -7.59 -30.31 -9.89
C LYS A 18 -7.03 -28.93 -10.29
N PRO A 19 -5.90 -28.52 -9.71
CA PRO A 19 -5.31 -27.24 -10.04
C PRO A 19 -4.76 -27.24 -11.47
N THR A 20 -4.78 -26.06 -12.10
CA THR A 20 -4.33 -25.86 -13.48
C THR A 20 -3.23 -24.82 -13.62
N LEU A 21 -3.08 -23.93 -12.62
CA LEU A 21 -2.13 -22.84 -12.68
C LEU A 21 -0.71 -23.30 -12.38
N THR A 22 0.23 -22.86 -13.19
CA THR A 22 1.65 -23.11 -12.99
C THR A 22 2.26 -22.12 -11.99
N VAL A 23 3.24 -22.57 -11.20
CA VAL A 23 3.88 -21.79 -10.14
C VAL A 23 5.39 -21.78 -10.27
N ALA A 24 5.98 -20.59 -10.35
CA ALA A 24 7.39 -20.39 -10.09
C ALA A 24 7.61 -20.14 -8.59
N ILE A 25 8.33 -21.04 -7.93
CA ILE A 25 8.80 -20.85 -6.56
C ILE A 25 10.12 -20.09 -6.65
N VAL A 26 10.16 -18.86 -6.15
CA VAL A 26 11.29 -17.93 -6.30
C VAL A 26 11.99 -17.74 -4.96
N VAL A 27 13.25 -18.18 -4.88
CA VAL A 27 14.10 -18.08 -3.69
C VAL A 27 15.33 -17.24 -4.06
N ALA A 28 15.43 -16.02 -3.58
CA ALA A 28 16.64 -15.23 -3.71
C ALA A 28 17.50 -15.40 -2.45
N CYS A 29 18.76 -15.78 -2.60
CA CYS A 29 19.66 -16.04 -1.47
C CYS A 29 21.11 -15.64 -1.78
N ARG A 30 21.87 -15.42 -0.71
CA ARG A 30 23.32 -15.29 -0.73
C ARG A 30 23.91 -16.09 0.41
N GLY A 31 24.49 -17.26 0.12
CA GLY A 31 24.94 -18.23 1.14
C GLY A 31 23.79 -18.94 1.85
N GLY A 32 24.02 -19.38 3.08
CA GLY A 32 22.98 -19.99 3.93
C GLY A 32 22.56 -21.40 3.50
N GLN A 33 23.47 -22.20 2.95
CA GLN A 33 23.20 -23.54 2.41
C GLN A 33 22.43 -24.45 3.37
N GLU A 34 22.81 -24.46 4.68
CA GLU A 34 22.17 -25.33 5.68
C GLU A 34 20.67 -25.04 5.84
N LYS A 35 20.30 -23.76 5.98
CA LYS A 35 18.89 -23.36 6.06
C LYS A 35 18.17 -23.59 4.74
N LEU A 36 18.84 -23.32 3.62
CA LEU A 36 18.31 -23.57 2.29
C LEU A 36 18.00 -25.08 2.09
N ASP A 37 18.83 -25.99 2.60
CA ASP A 37 18.59 -27.43 2.50
C ASP A 37 17.31 -27.86 3.26
N LEU A 38 17.02 -27.24 4.41
CA LEU A 38 15.76 -27.45 5.13
C LEU A 38 14.55 -26.88 4.36
N LEU A 39 14.69 -25.69 3.80
CA LEU A 39 13.67 -25.12 2.92
C LEU A 39 13.37 -26.08 1.77
N LEU A 40 14.39 -26.54 1.05
CA LEU A 40 14.23 -27.41 -0.12
C LEU A 40 13.60 -28.75 0.25
N ALA A 41 13.91 -29.30 1.41
CA ALA A 41 13.29 -30.51 1.95
C ALA A 41 11.78 -30.30 2.21
N SER A 42 11.37 -29.14 2.75
CA SER A 42 9.95 -28.80 2.96
C SER A 42 9.20 -28.56 1.63
N LEU A 43 9.88 -27.94 0.66
CA LEU A 43 9.30 -27.74 -0.68
C LEU A 43 9.15 -29.04 -1.47
N ALA A 44 9.98 -30.03 -1.18
CA ALA A 44 9.91 -31.36 -1.85
C ALA A 44 8.65 -32.16 -1.49
N VAL A 45 7.97 -31.82 -0.39
CA VAL A 45 6.77 -32.52 0.12
C VAL A 45 5.49 -31.69 -0.02
N GLN A 46 5.52 -30.58 -0.75
CA GLN A 46 4.31 -29.80 -1.00
C GLN A 46 3.24 -30.65 -1.73
N SER A 47 1.99 -30.52 -1.28
CA SER A 47 0.85 -31.25 -1.86
C SER A 47 0.43 -30.73 -3.24
N TYR A 48 0.75 -29.48 -3.58
CA TYR A 48 0.48 -28.94 -4.90
C TYR A 48 1.26 -29.69 -5.98
N PRO A 49 0.65 -30.05 -7.13
CA PRO A 49 1.26 -30.96 -8.11
C PRO A 49 2.65 -30.53 -8.59
N SER A 50 3.64 -31.41 -8.46
CA SER A 50 5.02 -31.14 -8.87
C SER A 50 5.19 -30.92 -10.39
N SER A 51 4.22 -31.35 -11.21
CA SER A 51 4.17 -31.06 -12.64
C SER A 51 3.84 -29.61 -12.95
N LEU A 52 3.15 -28.92 -12.02
CA LEU A 52 2.76 -27.50 -12.13
C LEU A 52 3.73 -26.56 -11.42
N THR A 53 4.72 -27.07 -10.69
CA THR A 53 5.67 -26.24 -9.95
C THR A 53 7.07 -26.30 -10.52
N LYS A 54 7.80 -25.19 -10.48
CA LYS A 54 9.24 -25.14 -10.75
C LYS A 54 9.92 -24.21 -9.75
N LEU A 55 10.99 -24.69 -9.14
CA LEU A 55 11.82 -23.92 -8.19
C LEU A 55 12.91 -23.17 -8.95
N TYR A 56 13.09 -21.91 -8.62
CA TYR A 56 14.17 -21.05 -9.07
C TYR A 56 14.94 -20.51 -7.87
N ILE A 57 16.16 -20.96 -7.66
CA ILE A 57 17.08 -20.39 -6.68
C ILE A 57 17.90 -19.34 -7.41
N ILE A 58 17.78 -18.09 -6.95
CA ILE A 58 18.52 -16.96 -7.49
C ILE A 58 19.69 -16.70 -6.54
N ASP A 59 20.87 -17.17 -6.94
CA ASP A 59 22.12 -17.00 -6.19
C ASP A 59 22.70 -15.61 -6.50
N ASP A 60 22.54 -14.67 -5.57
CA ASP A 60 23.01 -13.28 -5.66
C ASP A 60 24.49 -13.15 -5.23
N GLY A 61 25.34 -13.94 -5.85
CA GLY A 61 26.79 -13.86 -5.65
C GLY A 61 27.25 -14.43 -4.31
N SER A 62 26.84 -15.66 -4.00
CA SER A 62 27.37 -16.38 -2.83
C SER A 62 28.87 -16.67 -2.95
N ASP A 63 29.61 -16.46 -1.87
CA ASP A 63 31.04 -16.71 -1.82
C ASP A 63 31.34 -18.21 -2.04
N VAL A 64 30.52 -19.09 -1.48
CA VAL A 64 30.47 -20.52 -1.78
C VAL A 64 29.23 -20.78 -2.63
N ALA A 65 29.41 -21.31 -3.83
CA ALA A 65 28.33 -21.55 -4.77
C ALA A 65 27.26 -22.46 -4.18
N ILE A 66 26.00 -22.05 -4.29
CA ILE A 66 24.82 -22.83 -3.89
C ILE A 66 24.78 -24.14 -4.67
N LYS A 67 24.46 -25.23 -3.97
CA LYS A 67 24.33 -26.57 -4.52
C LYS A 67 22.95 -27.15 -4.26
N PHE A 68 22.48 -28.00 -5.15
CA PHE A 68 21.27 -28.76 -4.92
C PHE A 68 21.51 -29.91 -3.95
N PRO A 69 20.75 -30.01 -2.83
CA PRO A 69 20.73 -31.23 -2.03
C PRO A 69 19.91 -32.34 -2.73
N GLN A 70 19.98 -33.55 -2.18
CA GLN A 70 19.21 -34.68 -2.66
C GLN A 70 17.69 -34.47 -2.50
N LEU A 71 17.28 -33.91 -1.34
CA LEU A 71 15.86 -33.61 -1.05
C LEU A 71 15.52 -32.21 -1.56
N ARG A 72 14.80 -32.13 -2.66
CA ARG A 72 14.35 -30.90 -3.29
C ARG A 72 13.16 -31.14 -4.22
N PRO A 73 12.46 -30.12 -4.68
CA PRO A 73 11.49 -30.21 -5.77
C PRO A 73 12.10 -30.86 -7.04
N LYS A 74 11.33 -31.69 -7.72
CA LYS A 74 11.79 -32.40 -8.92
C LYS A 74 12.27 -31.48 -10.05
N ARG A 75 11.54 -30.37 -10.25
CA ARG A 75 11.84 -29.34 -11.26
C ARG A 75 12.47 -28.14 -10.56
N ALA A 76 13.77 -27.99 -10.68
CA ALA A 76 14.53 -26.95 -9.99
C ALA A 76 15.68 -26.42 -10.85
N GLU A 77 15.97 -25.13 -10.74
CA GLU A 77 17.04 -24.44 -11.44
C GLU A 77 17.76 -23.48 -10.49
N ILE A 78 19.09 -23.38 -10.59
CA ILE A 78 19.87 -22.34 -9.93
C ILE A 78 20.27 -21.31 -10.98
N ILE A 79 19.79 -20.09 -10.79
CA ILE A 79 20.16 -18.93 -11.59
C ILE A 79 21.26 -18.17 -10.84
N ARG A 80 22.49 -18.25 -11.34
CA ARG A 80 23.61 -17.46 -10.79
C ARG A 80 23.55 -16.05 -11.33
N TYR A 81 23.15 -15.13 -10.47
CA TYR A 81 23.07 -13.72 -10.83
C TYR A 81 24.46 -13.10 -10.80
N ARG A 82 24.88 -12.53 -11.92
CA ARG A 82 26.11 -11.76 -12.01
C ARG A 82 25.75 -10.28 -11.99
N ASN A 83 26.25 -9.58 -10.98
CA ASN A 83 26.06 -8.16 -10.84
C ASN A 83 26.51 -7.42 -12.11
N SER A 84 25.67 -6.55 -12.63
CA SER A 84 26.12 -5.48 -13.54
C SER A 84 26.63 -4.31 -12.68
N ASN A 85 27.52 -3.48 -13.22
CA ASN A 85 28.22 -2.41 -12.51
C ASN A 85 27.32 -1.40 -11.77
N SER A 86 26.01 -1.45 -11.93
CA SER A 86 25.04 -0.54 -11.32
C SER A 86 23.92 -1.19 -10.50
N HIS A 87 23.76 -2.51 -10.57
CA HIS A 87 22.64 -3.21 -9.95
C HIS A 87 23.07 -4.51 -9.27
N TRP A 88 22.90 -4.60 -7.97
CA TRP A 88 23.23 -5.74 -7.13
C TRP A 88 22.15 -5.89 -6.04
N GLY A 89 22.16 -7.03 -5.35
CA GLY A 89 21.27 -7.32 -4.24
C GLY A 89 19.98 -8.02 -4.64
N LYS A 90 19.24 -8.46 -3.64
CA LYS A 90 18.01 -9.26 -3.77
C LYS A 90 17.03 -8.69 -4.79
N THR A 91 16.80 -7.37 -4.79
CA THR A 91 15.81 -6.70 -5.66
C THR A 91 16.20 -6.78 -7.14
N ALA A 92 17.46 -6.48 -7.46
CA ALA A 92 17.96 -6.52 -8.83
C ALA A 92 18.00 -7.96 -9.34
N ALA A 93 18.60 -8.88 -8.57
CA ALA A 93 18.72 -10.28 -8.92
C ALA A 93 17.34 -10.94 -9.15
N THR A 94 16.37 -10.65 -8.27
CA THR A 94 15.01 -11.17 -8.40
C THR A 94 14.31 -10.60 -9.64
N ASN A 95 14.33 -9.29 -9.85
CA ASN A 95 13.64 -8.66 -10.99
C ASN A 95 14.14 -9.21 -12.33
N ASP A 96 15.47 -9.27 -12.51
CA ASP A 96 16.07 -9.70 -13.77
C ASP A 96 15.85 -11.18 -14.05
N SER A 97 15.83 -12.00 -13.01
CA SER A 97 15.57 -13.44 -13.12
C SER A 97 14.10 -13.72 -13.40
N VAL A 98 13.20 -13.09 -12.61
CA VAL A 98 11.74 -13.30 -12.73
C VAL A 98 11.18 -12.76 -14.05
N ALA A 99 11.78 -11.72 -14.64
CA ALA A 99 11.37 -11.20 -15.94
C ALA A 99 11.32 -12.25 -17.06
N LYS A 100 12.08 -13.35 -16.94
CA LYS A 100 12.18 -14.43 -17.91
C LYS A 100 11.20 -15.57 -17.66
N LEU A 101 10.57 -15.60 -16.48
CA LEU A 101 9.67 -16.69 -16.05
C LEU A 101 8.31 -16.57 -16.72
N LYS A 102 7.68 -17.70 -17.01
CA LYS A 102 6.42 -17.79 -17.77
C LYS A 102 5.28 -18.40 -16.96
N GLU A 103 5.56 -18.89 -15.76
CA GLU A 103 4.57 -19.46 -14.87
C GLU A 103 3.48 -18.45 -14.54
N ASP A 104 2.25 -18.92 -14.28
CA ASP A 104 1.07 -18.09 -14.04
C ASP A 104 1.16 -17.32 -12.72
N VAL A 105 1.74 -17.96 -11.70
CA VAL A 105 1.87 -17.43 -10.34
C VAL A 105 3.33 -17.44 -9.93
N LEU A 106 3.76 -16.37 -9.27
CA LEU A 106 5.06 -16.26 -8.62
C LEU A 106 4.85 -16.40 -7.12
N TRP A 107 5.50 -17.38 -6.49
CA TRP A 107 5.56 -17.53 -5.05
C TRP A 107 6.97 -17.21 -4.56
N PHE A 108 7.11 -16.07 -3.89
CA PHE A 108 8.37 -15.61 -3.32
C PHE A 108 8.52 -16.13 -1.90
N VAL A 109 9.69 -16.68 -1.61
CA VAL A 109 10.01 -17.25 -0.30
C VAL A 109 11.44 -16.91 0.11
N ASP A 110 11.66 -16.64 1.40
CA ASP A 110 12.99 -16.44 1.94
C ASP A 110 13.73 -17.78 2.10
N GLY A 111 15.07 -17.74 2.02
CA GLY A 111 15.92 -18.94 1.99
C GLY A 111 15.99 -19.71 3.32
N ASP A 112 15.40 -19.19 4.38
CA ASP A 112 15.40 -19.73 5.75
C ASP A 112 14.01 -20.05 6.27
N MET A 113 13.10 -20.44 5.36
CA MET A 113 11.73 -20.84 5.67
C MET A 113 11.60 -22.38 5.68
N VAL A 114 10.62 -22.86 6.45
CA VAL A 114 10.11 -24.24 6.38
C VAL A 114 8.60 -24.20 6.30
N PHE A 115 8.03 -24.91 5.33
CA PHE A 115 6.62 -24.84 4.99
C PHE A 115 5.85 -26.09 5.38
N ASP A 116 4.59 -25.87 5.82
CA ASP A 116 3.58 -26.91 5.88
C ASP A 116 3.40 -27.54 4.48
N PRO A 117 3.15 -28.86 4.37
CA PRO A 117 2.92 -29.52 3.08
C PRO A 117 1.82 -28.90 2.23
N ASP A 118 0.79 -28.30 2.82
CA ASP A 118 -0.33 -27.67 2.12
C ASP A 118 -0.16 -26.17 1.90
N HIS A 119 0.97 -25.58 2.31
CA HIS A 119 1.20 -24.13 2.26
C HIS A 119 0.97 -23.56 0.85
N LEU A 120 1.58 -24.15 -0.18
CA LEU A 120 1.39 -23.68 -1.55
C LEU A 120 -0.04 -23.87 -2.03
N ALA A 121 -0.69 -24.99 -1.67
CA ALA A 121 -2.08 -25.23 -2.05
C ALA A 121 -3.03 -24.17 -1.44
N HIS A 122 -2.75 -23.73 -0.20
CA HIS A 122 -3.47 -22.61 0.43
C HIS A 122 -3.26 -21.28 -0.30
N HIS A 123 -2.07 -20.98 -0.80
CA HIS A 123 -1.86 -19.82 -1.65
C HIS A 123 -2.66 -19.94 -2.96
N MET A 124 -2.63 -21.10 -3.56
CA MET A 124 -3.18 -21.31 -4.89
C MET A 124 -4.71 -21.32 -4.94
N LYS A 125 -5.42 -21.65 -3.85
CA LYS A 125 -6.89 -21.53 -3.80
C LYS A 125 -7.37 -20.11 -4.08
N TRP A 126 -6.61 -19.09 -3.64
CA TRP A 126 -6.89 -17.68 -3.92
C TRP A 126 -6.67 -17.32 -5.39
N HIS A 127 -5.57 -17.79 -5.98
CA HIS A 127 -5.21 -17.48 -7.37
C HIS A 127 -6.11 -18.19 -8.40
N HIS A 128 -6.72 -19.32 -8.04
CA HIS A 128 -7.75 -19.95 -8.86
C HIS A 128 -9.09 -19.21 -8.77
N ASN A 129 -9.34 -18.48 -7.68
CA ASN A 129 -10.56 -17.70 -7.50
C ASN A 129 -10.50 -16.36 -8.23
N ASN A 130 -9.38 -15.62 -8.12
CA ASN A 130 -9.25 -14.28 -8.72
C ASN A 130 -7.79 -13.89 -8.98
N ASP A 131 -7.57 -13.10 -10.02
CA ASP A 131 -6.24 -12.63 -10.44
C ASP A 131 -5.70 -11.45 -9.62
N ASP A 132 -6.55 -10.75 -8.87
CA ASP A 132 -6.21 -9.52 -8.15
C ASP A 132 -5.77 -9.75 -6.70
N TYR A 133 -5.41 -10.98 -6.35
CA TYR A 133 -4.90 -11.29 -5.02
C TYR A 133 -3.38 -11.21 -4.93
N ALA A 134 -2.89 -10.60 -3.83
CA ALA A 134 -1.55 -10.78 -3.31
C ALA A 134 -1.70 -11.57 -2.00
N VAL A 135 -1.30 -12.83 -2.00
CA VAL A 135 -1.55 -13.77 -0.91
C VAL A 135 -0.34 -13.81 0.02
N LEU A 136 -0.58 -13.69 1.32
CA LEU A 136 0.45 -13.78 2.37
C LEU A 136 0.31 -15.11 3.11
N GLY A 137 1.42 -15.84 3.25
CA GLY A 137 1.48 -17.00 4.12
C GLY A 137 1.58 -16.59 5.59
N TRP A 138 1.34 -17.55 6.48
CA TRP A 138 1.38 -17.36 7.94
C TRP A 138 2.66 -17.91 8.50
N LYS A 139 3.57 -17.01 8.91
CA LYS A 139 4.90 -17.39 9.42
C LYS A 139 5.01 -17.20 10.93
N ARG A 140 5.88 -17.99 11.54
CA ARG A 140 6.36 -17.80 12.92
C ARG A 140 7.87 -18.00 12.99
N PHE A 141 8.53 -17.20 13.81
CA PHE A 141 9.96 -17.33 14.02
C PHE A 141 10.27 -18.46 15.00
N VAL A 142 11.41 -19.13 14.76
CA VAL A 142 12.00 -20.13 15.66
C VAL A 142 13.48 -19.83 15.85
N ALA A 143 13.98 -19.90 17.09
CA ALA A 143 15.33 -19.49 17.45
C ALA A 143 16.39 -20.44 16.90
N SER A 144 16.17 -21.73 17.06
CA SER A 144 17.08 -22.80 16.62
C SER A 144 16.28 -24.00 16.16
N TRP A 145 16.91 -24.84 15.33
CA TRP A 145 16.25 -26.02 14.81
C TRP A 145 17.24 -27.16 14.58
N GLU A 146 17.03 -28.30 15.25
CA GLU A 146 17.91 -29.46 15.21
C GLU A 146 17.54 -30.51 14.14
N TYR A 147 16.64 -30.17 13.22
CA TYR A 147 16.23 -31.06 12.16
C TYR A 147 17.29 -31.14 11.05
N THR A 148 17.55 -32.38 10.59
CA THR A 148 18.19 -32.59 9.31
C THR A 148 17.11 -32.58 8.19
N PRO A 149 17.48 -32.37 6.91
CA PRO A 149 16.50 -32.45 5.80
C PRO A 149 15.71 -33.76 5.79
N GLN A 150 16.34 -34.90 6.15
CA GLN A 150 15.71 -36.21 6.19
C GLN A 150 14.71 -36.34 7.34
N SER A 151 15.11 -35.97 8.57
CA SER A 151 14.21 -36.01 9.73
C SER A 151 13.03 -35.05 9.58
N LEU A 152 13.29 -33.85 9.04
CA LEU A 152 12.26 -32.87 8.73
C LEU A 152 11.23 -33.45 7.73
N THR A 153 11.69 -33.97 6.60
CA THR A 153 10.81 -34.58 5.59
C THR A 153 9.96 -35.69 6.16
N LYS A 154 10.53 -36.54 7.04
CA LYS A 154 9.77 -37.59 7.73
C LYS A 154 8.67 -37.03 8.62
N SER A 155 8.96 -36.02 9.42
CA SER A 155 7.98 -35.34 10.30
C SER A 155 6.87 -34.66 9.50
N LEU A 156 7.23 -33.95 8.43
CA LEU A 156 6.24 -33.29 7.56
C LEU A 156 5.27 -34.30 6.91
N LYS A 157 5.77 -35.44 6.42
CA LYS A 157 4.94 -36.52 5.86
C LYS A 157 4.06 -37.21 6.88
N ALA A 158 4.44 -37.18 8.16
CA ALA A 158 3.64 -37.69 9.27
C ALA A 158 2.53 -36.73 9.74
N GLY A 159 2.45 -35.52 9.17
CA GLY A 159 1.45 -34.51 9.55
C GLY A 159 1.79 -33.71 10.81
N ASN A 160 3.03 -33.76 11.29
CA ASN A 160 3.46 -33.16 12.56
C ASN A 160 4.03 -31.74 12.39
N PHE A 161 3.55 -30.97 11.40
CA PHE A 161 4.12 -29.63 11.13
C PHE A 161 4.01 -28.67 12.31
N LEU A 162 2.85 -28.59 12.96
CA LEU A 162 2.64 -27.69 14.10
C LEU A 162 3.40 -28.10 15.35
N ASP A 163 3.72 -29.40 15.48
CA ASP A 163 4.45 -29.98 16.60
C ASP A 163 5.97 -29.87 16.45
N LEU A 164 6.46 -29.41 15.29
CA LEU A 164 7.90 -29.24 15.05
C LEU A 164 8.55 -28.26 16.02
N HIS A 165 7.77 -27.37 16.61
CA HIS A 165 8.23 -26.41 17.59
C HIS A 165 7.16 -26.17 18.67
N SER A 166 7.53 -26.40 19.95
CA SER A 166 6.63 -26.31 21.09
C SER A 166 6.48 -24.91 21.68
N GLU A 167 7.39 -23.98 21.37
CA GLU A 167 7.35 -22.64 21.94
C GLU A 167 6.45 -21.71 21.10
N SER A 168 5.40 -21.20 21.70
CA SER A 168 4.60 -20.14 21.09
C SER A 168 5.31 -18.80 21.34
N TRP A 169 5.91 -18.25 20.33
CA TRP A 169 6.39 -16.86 20.32
C TRP A 169 5.20 -15.92 20.42
N GLY A 170 5.44 -14.76 21.03
CA GLY A 170 4.41 -13.73 21.15
C GLY A 170 3.86 -13.30 19.78
N LYS A 171 2.71 -12.65 19.83
CA LYS A 171 2.05 -12.14 18.63
C LYS A 171 2.89 -11.06 17.95
N GLU A 172 3.23 -11.24 16.68
CA GLU A 172 4.00 -10.28 15.91
C GLU A 172 3.19 -9.03 15.52
N LEU A 173 3.89 -7.92 15.21
CA LEU A 173 3.22 -6.67 14.84
C LEU A 173 2.35 -6.80 13.59
N TRP A 174 2.79 -7.56 12.59
CA TRP A 174 2.04 -7.79 11.37
C TRP A 174 0.75 -8.60 11.63
N GLU A 175 0.79 -9.61 12.49
CA GLU A 175 -0.40 -10.35 12.92
C GLU A 175 -1.42 -9.42 13.61
N SER A 176 -0.94 -8.55 14.51
CA SER A 176 -1.79 -7.57 15.19
C SER A 176 -2.45 -6.59 14.23
N ARG A 177 -1.80 -6.26 13.11
CA ARG A 177 -2.40 -5.45 12.04
C ARG A 177 -3.50 -6.21 11.32
N ILE A 178 -3.25 -7.47 10.95
CA ILE A 178 -4.25 -8.32 10.29
C ILE A 178 -5.50 -8.44 11.15
N ASP A 179 -5.36 -8.75 12.46
CA ASP A 179 -6.50 -8.85 13.37
C ASP A 179 -7.29 -7.54 13.48
N ARG A 180 -6.59 -6.42 13.69
CA ARG A 180 -7.21 -5.10 13.81
C ARG A 180 -7.98 -4.68 12.56
N THR A 181 -7.52 -5.12 11.40
CA THR A 181 -8.12 -4.82 10.10
C THR A 181 -9.10 -5.89 9.63
N LYS A 182 -9.45 -6.85 10.50
CA LYS A 182 -10.34 -7.96 10.18
C LYS A 182 -9.87 -8.71 8.93
N GLU A 183 -8.70 -9.31 9.00
CA GLU A 183 -8.09 -10.04 7.88
C GLU A 183 -7.85 -9.16 6.63
N LEU A 184 -7.52 -7.88 6.84
CA LEU A 184 -7.36 -6.87 5.78
C LEU A 184 -8.64 -6.61 4.96
N VAL A 185 -9.82 -6.98 5.48
CA VAL A 185 -11.11 -6.57 4.89
C VAL A 185 -11.33 -5.07 5.07
N HIS A 186 -10.79 -4.50 6.16
CA HIS A 186 -10.80 -3.06 6.42
C HIS A 186 -9.37 -2.52 6.57
N PRO A 187 -8.56 -2.52 5.50
CA PRO A 187 -7.13 -2.26 5.59
C PRO A 187 -6.80 -0.81 6.00
N GLY A 188 -7.71 0.14 5.81
CA GLY A 188 -7.38 1.56 5.93
C GLY A 188 -6.23 1.93 5.01
N LEU A 189 -5.41 2.90 5.39
CA LEU A 189 -4.16 3.22 4.68
C LEU A 189 -2.94 2.49 5.24
N ASP A 190 -3.08 1.76 6.34
CA ASP A 190 -1.99 1.03 7.00
C ASP A 190 -1.93 -0.46 6.65
N GLY A 191 -2.92 -0.98 5.90
CA GLY A 191 -3.03 -2.40 5.57
C GLY A 191 -1.82 -2.96 4.82
N TYR A 192 -1.19 -2.16 3.97
CA TYR A 192 0.01 -2.54 3.24
C TYR A 192 1.17 -2.97 4.16
N ARG A 193 1.23 -2.47 5.40
CA ARG A 193 2.27 -2.81 6.38
C ARG A 193 2.18 -4.24 6.91
N ALA A 194 1.11 -4.96 6.60
CA ALA A 194 1.01 -6.39 6.83
C ALA A 194 1.72 -7.20 5.74
N PHE A 195 2.07 -6.58 4.62
CA PHE A 195 2.80 -7.24 3.55
C PHE A 195 4.24 -7.50 3.99
N VAL A 196 4.58 -8.76 4.17
CA VAL A 196 5.91 -9.22 4.60
C VAL A 196 6.48 -10.17 3.56
N GLY A 197 7.77 -10.00 3.26
CA GLY A 197 8.45 -10.65 2.14
C GLY A 197 8.74 -12.14 2.31
N ALA A 198 8.64 -12.68 3.54
CA ALA A 198 9.09 -14.03 3.86
C ALA A 198 8.36 -15.13 3.07
N THR A 199 7.07 -14.95 2.80
CA THR A 199 6.25 -15.83 1.95
C THR A 199 5.04 -15.08 1.42
N PHE A 200 5.02 -14.80 0.13
CA PHE A 200 3.87 -14.21 -0.54
C PHE A 200 3.80 -14.68 -1.99
N SER A 201 2.60 -14.63 -2.56
CA SER A 201 2.40 -14.95 -3.97
C SER A 201 1.47 -13.98 -4.67
N LEU A 202 1.67 -13.80 -5.96
CA LEU A 202 0.80 -13.03 -6.85
C LEU A 202 0.90 -13.57 -8.29
N LYS A 203 -0.08 -13.24 -9.11
CA LYS A 203 -0.02 -13.55 -10.55
C LYS A 203 1.18 -12.88 -11.20
N ASN A 204 1.86 -13.58 -12.09
CA ASN A 204 2.98 -13.03 -12.85
C ASN A 204 2.58 -11.78 -13.65
N SER A 205 1.36 -11.77 -14.17
CA SER A 205 0.80 -10.58 -14.85
C SER A 205 0.73 -9.36 -13.92
N GLN A 206 0.40 -9.54 -12.63
CA GLN A 206 0.35 -8.45 -11.64
C GLN A 206 1.76 -8.00 -11.25
N TRP A 207 2.70 -8.94 -11.06
CA TRP A 207 4.11 -8.61 -10.83
C TRP A 207 4.66 -7.71 -11.94
N ARG A 208 4.41 -8.04 -13.20
CA ARG A 208 4.83 -7.25 -14.36
C ARG A 208 4.17 -5.86 -14.39
N LYS A 209 2.87 -5.78 -14.10
CA LYS A 209 2.15 -4.49 -14.03
C LYS A 209 2.68 -3.59 -12.89
N LEU A 210 3.07 -4.18 -11.77
CA LEU A 210 3.69 -3.47 -10.66
C LEU A 210 5.14 -3.06 -10.94
N GLY A 211 5.80 -3.63 -11.97
CA GLY A 211 7.19 -3.37 -12.29
C GLY A 211 8.20 -4.09 -11.40
N GLY A 212 7.78 -5.12 -10.65
CA GLY A 212 8.63 -5.88 -9.75
C GLY A 212 8.98 -5.12 -8.47
N TYR A 213 10.09 -5.49 -7.82
CA TYR A 213 10.64 -4.74 -6.70
C TYR A 213 11.22 -3.39 -7.16
N ASN A 214 11.18 -2.41 -6.28
CA ASN A 214 11.87 -1.15 -6.50
C ASN A 214 13.39 -1.36 -6.36
N ARG A 215 14.14 -1.17 -7.45
CA ARG A 215 15.59 -1.42 -7.52
C ARG A 215 16.43 -0.47 -6.66
N GLU A 216 15.85 0.64 -6.23
CA GLU A 216 16.54 1.59 -5.34
C GLU A 216 16.55 1.14 -3.88
N LEU A 217 15.79 0.09 -3.54
CA LEU A 217 15.69 -0.45 -2.20
C LEU A 217 16.52 -1.71 -2.06
N ILE A 218 17.40 -1.75 -1.06
CA ILE A 218 18.17 -2.93 -0.67
C ILE A 218 17.40 -3.75 0.34
N THR A 219 16.70 -3.07 1.25
CA THR A 219 15.80 -3.65 2.27
C THR A 219 14.51 -2.83 2.33
N GLY A 220 13.41 -3.41 2.85
CA GLY A 220 12.08 -2.78 2.86
C GLY A 220 11.37 -2.81 1.50
N GLU A 221 11.91 -3.55 0.55
CA GLU A 221 11.38 -3.75 -0.80
C GLU A 221 9.99 -4.40 -0.77
N ASP A 222 9.72 -5.25 0.20
CA ASP A 222 8.42 -5.88 0.44
C ASP A 222 7.37 -4.86 0.91
N THR A 223 7.73 -4.00 1.84
CA THR A 223 6.86 -2.93 2.35
C THR A 223 6.48 -1.95 1.23
N GLU A 224 7.42 -1.58 0.38
CA GLU A 224 7.19 -0.70 -0.75
C GLU A 224 6.34 -1.39 -1.85
N LEU A 225 6.64 -2.65 -2.15
CA LEU A 225 5.82 -3.46 -3.06
C LEU A 225 4.39 -3.61 -2.53
N GLY A 226 4.22 -3.86 -1.23
CA GLY A 226 2.93 -3.92 -0.55
C GLY A 226 2.14 -2.62 -0.71
N TRP A 227 2.80 -1.46 -0.59
CA TRP A 227 2.19 -0.16 -0.84
C TRP A 227 1.72 -0.03 -2.29
N ARG A 228 2.60 -0.31 -3.27
CA ARG A 228 2.22 -0.24 -4.70
C ARG A 228 1.12 -1.23 -5.06
N ALA A 229 1.18 -2.45 -4.55
CA ALA A 229 0.14 -3.46 -4.76
C ALA A 229 -1.22 -2.97 -4.22
N PHE A 230 -1.24 -2.41 -3.01
CA PHE A 230 -2.44 -1.86 -2.41
C PHE A 230 -2.97 -0.65 -3.20
N MET A 231 -2.10 0.32 -3.54
CA MET A 231 -2.49 1.48 -4.34
C MET A 231 -2.94 1.11 -5.75
N ALA A 232 -2.37 0.05 -6.32
CA ALA A 232 -2.83 -0.50 -7.59
C ALA A 232 -4.17 -1.27 -7.48
N GLY A 233 -4.80 -1.34 -6.33
CA GLY A 233 -6.08 -2.00 -6.09
C GLY A 233 -6.02 -3.53 -6.00
N LEU A 234 -4.84 -4.13 -5.75
CA LEU A 234 -4.76 -5.54 -5.40
C LEU A 234 -5.33 -5.78 -4.00
N ARG A 235 -5.89 -6.96 -3.81
CA ARG A 235 -6.34 -7.43 -2.49
C ARG A 235 -5.20 -8.18 -1.82
N ILE A 236 -4.67 -7.61 -0.75
CA ILE A 236 -3.71 -8.31 0.11
C ILE A 236 -4.51 -9.23 1.02
N VAL A 237 -4.32 -10.54 0.90
CA VAL A 237 -5.06 -11.55 1.68
C VAL A 237 -4.11 -12.41 2.49
N PRO A 238 -4.15 -12.34 3.82
CA PRO A 238 -3.45 -13.29 4.67
C PRO A 238 -4.19 -14.62 4.68
N ASP A 239 -3.47 -15.74 4.50
CA ASP A 239 -4.04 -17.06 4.71
C ASP A 239 -3.45 -17.70 5.98
N ARG A 240 -4.27 -17.81 7.04
CA ARG A 240 -3.84 -18.36 8.32
C ARG A 240 -3.57 -19.87 8.28
N GLN A 241 -4.06 -20.57 7.27
CA GLN A 241 -3.81 -21.99 7.08
C GLN A 241 -2.50 -22.27 6.34
N ALA A 242 -1.96 -21.28 5.64
CA ALA A 242 -0.66 -21.40 4.98
C ALA A 242 0.48 -21.23 6.00
N HIS A 243 0.64 -22.23 6.88
CA HIS A 243 1.62 -22.19 7.97
C HIS A 243 3.07 -22.32 7.50
N SER A 244 3.97 -21.60 8.18
CA SER A 244 5.41 -21.72 7.97
C SER A 244 6.21 -21.31 9.20
N TRP A 245 7.45 -21.84 9.29
CA TRP A 245 8.45 -21.47 10.28
C TRP A 245 9.57 -20.69 9.61
N HIS A 246 10.03 -19.62 10.24
CA HIS A 246 11.19 -18.82 9.82
C HIS A 246 12.35 -19.12 10.78
N LEU A 247 13.47 -19.61 10.24
CA LEU A 247 14.61 -20.11 11.01
C LEU A 247 15.54 -18.97 11.42
N GLY A 248 15.52 -18.62 12.70
CA GLY A 248 16.29 -17.52 13.28
C GLY A 248 15.47 -16.23 13.40
N TYR A 249 16.05 -15.25 14.09
CA TYR A 249 15.42 -13.95 14.29
C TYR A 249 15.44 -13.10 13.03
N SER A 250 14.54 -12.13 12.97
CA SER A 250 14.54 -11.15 11.90
C SER A 250 15.77 -10.24 11.99
N THR A 251 16.58 -10.19 10.93
CA THR A 251 17.71 -9.27 10.81
C THR A 251 17.31 -7.82 11.06
N VAL A 252 16.07 -7.46 10.69
CA VAL A 252 15.51 -6.11 10.90
C VAL A 252 15.33 -5.83 12.39
N GLU A 253 14.86 -6.79 13.18
CA GLU A 253 14.65 -6.59 14.62
C GLU A 253 15.97 -6.53 15.39
N GLU A 254 16.95 -7.34 15.00
CA GLU A 254 18.28 -7.33 15.62
C GLU A 254 19.07 -6.06 15.31
N ASN A 255 18.89 -5.47 14.11
CA ASN A 255 19.65 -4.31 13.63
C ASN A 255 18.75 -3.09 13.38
N LYS A 256 17.73 -2.92 14.17
CA LYS A 256 16.61 -1.98 13.95
C LYS A 256 17.08 -0.56 13.65
N GLU A 257 18.02 -0.01 14.42
CA GLU A 257 18.47 1.37 14.25
C GLU A 257 19.18 1.58 12.90
N SER A 258 20.12 0.69 12.56
CA SER A 258 20.85 0.74 11.28
C SER A 258 19.93 0.56 10.09
N ILE A 259 18.98 -0.38 10.17
CA ILE A 259 17.99 -0.64 9.13
C ILE A 259 17.06 0.56 8.95
N HIS A 260 16.53 1.14 10.03
CA HIS A 260 15.67 2.33 9.93
C HIS A 260 16.43 3.53 9.38
N ARG A 261 17.68 3.75 9.80
CA ARG A 261 18.51 4.82 9.25
C ARG A 261 18.66 4.72 7.73
N HIS A 262 18.76 3.50 7.22
CA HIS A 262 18.88 3.23 5.78
C HIS A 262 17.53 3.31 5.07
N ASN A 263 16.51 2.62 5.59
CA ASN A 263 15.23 2.42 4.91
C ASN A 263 14.32 3.66 4.97
N ASP A 264 14.24 4.35 6.11
CA ASP A 264 13.25 5.41 6.31
C ASP A 264 13.35 6.51 5.26
N PRO A 265 14.55 7.06 4.92
CA PRO A 265 14.67 8.06 3.87
C PRO A 265 14.27 7.55 2.48
N ALA A 266 14.63 6.31 2.16
CA ALA A 266 14.33 5.71 0.86
C ALA A 266 12.84 5.40 0.72
N LEU A 267 12.23 4.74 1.70
CA LEU A 267 10.80 4.41 1.70
C LEU A 267 9.92 5.66 1.72
N ALA A 268 10.34 6.73 2.42
CA ALA A 268 9.61 7.99 2.46
C ALA A 268 9.46 8.63 1.07
N GLN A 269 10.33 8.35 0.11
CA GLN A 269 10.18 8.84 -1.26
C GLN A 269 8.94 8.25 -1.95
N PHE A 270 8.60 6.99 -1.63
CA PHE A 270 7.60 6.21 -2.35
C PHE A 270 6.30 6.00 -1.56
N ILE A 271 6.33 6.12 -0.22
CA ILE A 271 5.19 5.81 0.65
C ILE A 271 4.68 7.07 1.34
N PRO A 272 3.61 7.72 0.84
CA PRO A 272 3.02 8.91 1.46
C PRO A 272 2.60 8.73 2.93
N GLN A 273 2.24 7.52 3.33
CA GLN A 273 1.83 7.21 4.71
C GLN A 273 2.95 7.26 5.76
N MET A 274 4.19 7.48 5.33
CA MET A 274 5.31 7.71 6.25
C MET A 274 5.37 9.17 6.74
N HIS A 275 4.22 9.70 7.15
CA HIS A 275 4.07 11.12 7.54
C HIS A 275 5.05 11.56 8.61
N SER A 276 5.32 10.75 9.64
CA SER A 276 6.25 11.08 10.72
C SER A 276 7.70 11.22 10.24
N ILE A 277 8.06 10.53 9.16
CA ILE A 277 9.38 10.65 8.54
C ILE A 277 9.41 11.85 7.61
N ARG A 278 8.44 11.96 6.71
CA ARG A 278 8.30 13.09 5.78
C ARG A 278 8.20 14.42 6.50
N ALA A 279 7.51 14.48 7.65
CA ALA A 279 7.33 15.66 8.46
C ALA A 279 8.62 16.27 9.04
N ARG A 280 9.74 15.57 8.95
CA ARG A 280 11.05 16.08 9.42
C ARG A 280 11.79 16.91 8.36
N HIS A 281 11.28 16.95 7.13
CA HIS A 281 11.96 17.52 5.98
C HIS A 281 10.97 18.22 5.04
N ASP A 282 11.33 19.41 4.57
CA ASP A 282 10.58 20.19 3.57
C ASP A 282 11.03 19.85 2.15
N TYR A 283 11.12 18.53 1.84
CA TYR A 283 11.53 18.06 0.52
C TYR A 283 10.33 17.71 -0.35
N GLU A 284 10.50 17.78 -1.65
CA GLU A 284 9.60 17.14 -2.60
C GLU A 284 9.79 15.61 -2.56
N TRP A 285 8.67 14.89 -2.64
CA TRP A 285 8.65 13.44 -2.58
C TRP A 285 8.26 12.87 -3.93
N ARG A 286 8.89 11.76 -4.34
CA ARG A 286 8.62 11.14 -5.65
C ARG A 286 7.16 10.70 -5.83
N VAL A 287 6.50 10.32 -4.75
CA VAL A 287 5.08 9.99 -4.76
C VAL A 287 4.34 11.02 -3.94
N ALA A 288 3.50 11.81 -4.59
CA ALA A 288 2.67 12.80 -3.93
C ALA A 288 1.57 12.15 -3.07
N THR A 289 1.20 12.82 -1.97
CA THR A 289 0.05 12.41 -1.16
C THR A 289 -1.26 12.71 -1.87
N TYR A 290 -1.30 13.83 -2.60
CA TYR A 290 -2.49 14.30 -3.29
C TYR A 290 -2.23 14.51 -4.78
N GLN A 291 -3.13 13.97 -5.60
CA GLN A 291 -3.30 14.33 -7.00
C GLN A 291 -4.44 15.32 -7.09
N LEU A 292 -4.17 16.57 -7.44
CA LEU A 292 -5.17 17.64 -7.48
C LEU A 292 -5.53 17.98 -8.92
N LEU A 293 -6.81 18.18 -9.15
CA LEU A 293 -7.37 18.74 -10.37
C LEU A 293 -8.23 19.95 -9.99
N ILE A 294 -7.85 21.14 -10.43
CA ILE A 294 -8.51 22.39 -10.08
C ILE A 294 -8.97 23.10 -11.34
N ASP A 295 -10.25 23.38 -11.44
CA ASP A 295 -10.81 24.21 -12.49
C ASP A 295 -10.64 25.70 -12.11
N VAL A 296 -9.70 26.38 -12.74
CA VAL A 296 -9.37 27.77 -12.39
C VAL A 296 -9.98 28.82 -13.32
N ARG A 297 -10.93 28.42 -14.18
CA ARG A 297 -11.56 29.36 -15.16
C ARG A 297 -12.19 30.59 -14.52
N ASN A 298 -12.78 30.42 -13.33
CA ASN A 298 -13.46 31.47 -12.58
C ASN A 298 -12.76 31.75 -11.25
N SER A 299 -11.44 31.63 -11.19
CA SER A 299 -10.65 31.73 -9.96
C SER A 299 -9.58 32.78 -10.08
N ASN A 300 -9.16 33.30 -8.93
CA ASN A 300 -7.98 34.13 -8.80
C ASN A 300 -6.87 33.43 -8.02
N LEU A 301 -5.69 34.04 -7.98
CA LEU A 301 -4.50 33.47 -7.32
C LEU A 301 -4.74 33.20 -5.84
N LEU A 302 -5.45 34.07 -5.12
CA LEU A 302 -5.73 33.90 -3.69
C LEU A 302 -6.59 32.66 -3.41
N GLN A 303 -7.57 32.38 -4.26
CA GLN A 303 -8.42 31.20 -4.15
C GLN A 303 -7.59 29.92 -4.39
N LEU A 304 -6.74 29.91 -5.42
CA LEU A 304 -5.80 28.81 -5.66
C LEU A 304 -4.88 28.58 -4.46
N GLN A 305 -4.27 29.63 -3.92
CA GLN A 305 -3.41 29.54 -2.76
C GLN A 305 -4.14 28.99 -1.53
N ASN A 306 -5.40 29.37 -1.30
CA ASN A 306 -6.20 28.87 -0.20
C ASN A 306 -6.49 27.37 -0.32
N HIS A 307 -6.74 26.84 -1.54
CA HIS A 307 -6.90 25.40 -1.75
C HIS A 307 -5.62 24.62 -1.46
N LEU A 308 -4.47 25.17 -1.82
CA LEU A 308 -3.17 24.53 -1.63
C LEU A 308 -2.67 24.62 -0.19
N LYS A 309 -2.97 25.73 0.51
CA LYS A 309 -2.48 26.01 1.86
C LYS A 309 -2.71 24.85 2.82
N ASP A 310 -3.93 24.40 2.97
CA ASP A 310 -4.29 23.36 3.92
C ASP A 310 -3.69 21.97 3.57
N LEU A 311 -3.28 21.76 2.33
CA LEU A 311 -2.65 20.53 1.87
C LEU A 311 -1.13 20.59 1.94
N LEU A 312 -0.53 21.72 1.58
CA LEU A 312 0.93 21.88 1.54
C LEU A 312 1.53 22.30 2.88
N GLU A 313 0.79 23.03 3.73
CA GLU A 313 1.21 23.36 5.11
C GLU A 313 1.21 22.15 6.05
N LEU A 314 0.61 21.03 5.67
CA LEU A 314 0.71 19.79 6.40
C LEU A 314 2.11 19.23 6.21
N ILE A 315 2.90 19.35 7.24
CA ILE A 315 4.27 18.87 7.31
C ILE A 315 4.33 17.42 6.77
N GLY A 316 5.15 17.19 5.76
CA GLY A 316 5.38 15.89 5.15
C GLY A 316 4.37 15.45 4.06
N THR A 317 3.48 16.34 3.61
CA THR A 317 2.63 16.08 2.45
C THR A 317 3.14 16.76 1.19
N SER A 318 2.79 16.23 0.04
CA SER A 318 3.06 16.81 -1.26
C SER A 318 1.83 16.67 -2.16
N ALA A 319 1.74 17.54 -3.16
CA ALA A 319 0.68 17.49 -4.15
C ALA A 319 1.25 17.66 -5.56
N GLU A 320 0.68 16.95 -6.52
CA GLU A 320 0.78 17.22 -7.94
C GLU A 320 -0.53 17.88 -8.37
N VAL A 321 -0.44 19.00 -9.09
CA VAL A 321 -1.57 19.89 -9.37
C VAL A 321 -1.77 20.03 -10.86
N LYS A 322 -2.95 19.68 -11.34
CA LYS A 322 -3.41 19.91 -12.70
C LYS A 322 -4.41 21.05 -12.73
N LEU A 323 -4.13 22.10 -13.47
CA LEU A 323 -4.99 23.27 -13.59
C LEU A 323 -5.74 23.23 -14.93
N LEU A 324 -7.07 23.25 -14.87
CA LEU A 324 -7.96 23.28 -16.02
C LEU A 324 -8.33 24.73 -16.37
N ALA A 325 -8.02 25.20 -17.57
CA ALA A 325 -8.45 26.49 -18.09
C ALA A 325 -8.19 26.60 -19.60
N PRO A 326 -8.69 27.65 -20.29
CA PRO A 326 -8.39 27.93 -21.68
C PRO A 326 -7.01 28.61 -21.81
N TRP A 327 -5.93 27.87 -21.52
CA TRP A 327 -4.56 28.39 -21.47
C TRP A 327 -4.09 28.95 -22.79
N ASN A 328 -4.56 28.44 -23.93
CA ASN A 328 -4.23 28.94 -25.26
C ASN A 328 -4.68 30.38 -25.46
N SER A 329 -5.77 30.81 -24.83
CA SER A 329 -6.25 32.20 -24.87
C SER A 329 -5.25 33.21 -24.26
N LEU A 330 -4.32 32.75 -23.42
CA LEU A 330 -3.27 33.61 -22.87
C LEU A 330 -2.23 34.08 -23.93
N HIS A 331 -2.18 33.42 -25.08
CA HIS A 331 -1.28 33.80 -26.19
C HIS A 331 -1.88 34.90 -27.08
N GLU A 332 -3.14 35.25 -26.92
CA GLU A 332 -3.80 36.33 -27.62
C GLU A 332 -3.19 37.70 -27.21
N ARG A 333 -3.29 38.67 -28.13
CA ARG A 333 -2.80 40.02 -27.85
C ARG A 333 -3.60 40.69 -26.73
N TYR A 334 -2.95 41.18 -25.70
CA TYR A 334 -3.57 41.86 -24.58
C TYR A 334 -2.83 43.14 -24.18
N SER A 335 -3.48 43.96 -23.34
CA SER A 335 -2.86 45.09 -22.64
C SER A 335 -2.92 44.84 -21.14
N PRO A 336 -1.83 44.96 -20.38
CA PRO A 336 -1.86 44.82 -18.93
C PRO A 336 -2.82 45.77 -18.20
N LEU A 337 -3.17 46.87 -18.86
CA LEU A 337 -4.11 47.85 -18.29
C LEU A 337 -5.57 47.48 -18.49
N ASN A 338 -5.85 46.55 -19.41
CA ASN A 338 -7.20 46.09 -19.69
C ASN A 338 -7.16 44.62 -20.17
N ASP A 339 -6.77 43.72 -19.29
CA ASP A 339 -6.67 42.28 -19.56
C ASP A 339 -7.90 41.57 -18.97
N GLN A 340 -8.75 41.05 -19.82
CA GLN A 340 -9.94 40.29 -19.40
C GLN A 340 -9.57 38.94 -18.78
N LEU A 341 -8.35 38.45 -19.02
CA LEU A 341 -7.81 37.19 -18.48
C LEU A 341 -6.76 37.45 -17.39
N ALA A 342 -6.80 38.62 -16.73
CA ALA A 342 -5.78 39.04 -15.78
C ALA A 342 -5.58 38.00 -14.65
N ASP A 343 -6.65 37.50 -14.04
CA ASP A 343 -6.58 36.49 -12.96
C ASP A 343 -5.95 35.20 -13.44
N LEU A 344 -6.35 34.71 -14.62
CA LEU A 344 -5.80 33.50 -15.21
C LEU A 344 -4.32 33.62 -15.57
N ARG A 345 -3.94 34.80 -16.11
CA ARG A 345 -2.57 35.12 -16.45
C ARG A 345 -1.69 35.29 -15.21
N GLU A 346 -2.25 35.84 -14.14
CA GLU A 346 -1.56 35.93 -12.85
C GLU A 346 -1.29 34.55 -12.31
N ILE A 347 -2.28 33.65 -12.24
CA ILE A 347 -2.11 32.27 -11.83
C ILE A 347 -1.00 31.60 -12.65
N TYR A 348 -1.10 31.66 -14.00
CA TYR A 348 -0.13 31.05 -14.90
C TYR A 348 1.30 31.54 -14.60
N ASN A 349 1.49 32.85 -14.51
CA ASN A 349 2.82 33.45 -14.33
C ASN A 349 3.46 33.08 -12.98
N TRP A 350 2.67 32.92 -11.92
CA TRP A 350 3.19 32.52 -10.62
C TRP A 350 3.58 31.03 -10.55
N VAL A 351 2.86 30.15 -11.22
CA VAL A 351 3.05 28.70 -11.04
C VAL A 351 3.76 28.00 -12.21
N LYS A 352 3.95 28.65 -13.37
CA LYS A 352 4.53 28.02 -14.58
C LYS A 352 5.96 27.49 -14.41
N GLY A 353 6.70 27.98 -13.40
CA GLY A 353 8.06 27.52 -13.09
C GLY A 353 8.12 26.43 -12.02
N ASP A 354 7.00 26.06 -11.42
CA ASP A 354 6.93 25.03 -10.38
C ASP A 354 6.57 23.68 -11.02
N SER A 355 7.48 22.71 -10.91
CA SER A 355 7.34 21.38 -11.53
C SER A 355 6.13 20.58 -11.07
N ARG A 356 5.52 20.96 -9.93
CA ARG A 356 4.33 20.31 -9.40
C ARG A 356 3.06 20.65 -10.20
N PHE A 357 3.08 21.71 -11.01
CA PHE A 357 1.93 22.18 -11.77
C PHE A 357 1.96 21.72 -13.22
N THR A 358 0.81 21.25 -13.68
CA THR A 358 0.55 20.90 -15.09
C THR A 358 -0.70 21.64 -15.57
N PHE A 359 -0.64 22.15 -16.78
CA PHE A 359 -1.71 22.92 -17.39
C PHE A 359 -2.50 22.04 -18.36
N ILE A 360 -3.81 21.93 -18.16
CA ILE A 360 -4.71 21.17 -19.03
C ILE A 360 -5.62 22.15 -19.78
N GLU A 361 -5.53 22.13 -21.08
CA GLU A 361 -6.36 22.98 -21.97
C GLU A 361 -7.81 22.49 -21.95
N ILE A 362 -8.74 23.39 -21.68
CA ILE A 362 -10.19 23.19 -21.86
C ILE A 362 -10.82 24.45 -22.43
N ALA A 363 -11.95 24.31 -23.12
CA ALA A 363 -12.71 25.49 -23.58
C ALA A 363 -13.28 26.27 -22.38
N ALA A 364 -13.42 27.58 -22.53
CA ALA A 364 -13.92 28.45 -21.46
C ALA A 364 -15.34 28.08 -21.01
N ASP A 365 -16.18 27.60 -21.91
CA ASP A 365 -17.57 27.19 -21.69
C ASP A 365 -17.75 25.67 -21.54
N ALA A 366 -16.65 24.89 -21.46
CA ALA A 366 -16.68 23.43 -21.36
C ALA A 366 -17.50 22.98 -20.15
N GLN A 367 -18.47 22.08 -20.41
CA GLN A 367 -19.19 21.37 -19.35
C GLN A 367 -18.38 20.15 -18.89
N LEU A 368 -17.92 20.17 -17.65
CA LEU A 368 -17.06 19.10 -17.11
C LEU A 368 -17.91 17.97 -16.52
N SER A 369 -18.11 16.90 -17.28
CA SER A 369 -18.75 15.68 -16.75
C SER A 369 -17.85 14.98 -15.74
N ILE A 370 -18.44 14.17 -14.84
CA ILE A 370 -17.67 13.38 -13.86
C ILE A 370 -16.70 12.43 -14.57
N ASP A 371 -17.09 11.83 -15.68
CA ASP A 371 -16.26 10.91 -16.44
C ASP A 371 -15.07 11.63 -17.07
N TYR A 372 -15.28 12.83 -17.60
CA TYR A 372 -14.18 13.67 -18.07
C TYR A 372 -13.20 13.99 -16.93
N LEU A 373 -13.70 14.44 -15.77
CA LEU A 373 -12.84 14.76 -14.62
C LEU A 373 -12.05 13.54 -14.13
N LEU A 374 -12.70 12.39 -14.04
CA LEU A 374 -12.03 11.14 -13.66
C LEU A 374 -10.99 10.71 -14.68
N SER A 375 -11.21 10.97 -15.98
CA SER A 375 -10.25 10.64 -17.05
C SER A 375 -8.98 11.48 -17.02
N GLN A 376 -8.98 12.62 -16.34
CA GLN A 376 -7.79 13.48 -16.16
C GLN A 376 -6.80 12.91 -15.14
N PHE A 377 -7.21 11.92 -14.37
CA PHE A 377 -6.34 11.21 -13.46
C PHE A 377 -5.82 9.91 -14.09
N SER A 378 -4.65 9.50 -13.62
CA SER A 378 -4.11 8.16 -13.89
C SER A 378 -3.83 7.47 -12.57
N PRO A 379 -4.15 6.17 -12.42
CA PRO A 379 -3.81 5.43 -11.22
C PRO A 379 -2.31 5.51 -10.92
N SER A 380 -1.97 5.90 -9.71
CA SER A 380 -0.59 6.03 -9.21
C SER A 380 -0.49 5.49 -7.80
N ALA A 381 0.67 5.60 -7.17
CA ALA A 381 0.85 5.25 -5.77
C ALA A 381 0.33 6.33 -4.79
N SER A 382 -0.32 7.39 -5.27
CA SER A 382 -0.96 8.43 -4.45
C SER A 382 -2.26 7.91 -3.82
N PRO A 383 -2.48 8.13 -2.51
CA PRO A 383 -3.69 7.65 -1.84
C PRO A 383 -4.95 8.48 -2.15
N TYR A 384 -4.81 9.74 -2.57
CA TYR A 384 -5.94 10.65 -2.78
C TYR A 384 -5.88 11.36 -4.13
N TYR A 385 -7.03 11.42 -4.78
CA TYR A 385 -7.28 12.22 -5.97
C TYR A 385 -8.43 13.19 -5.66
N LEU A 386 -8.19 14.48 -5.83
CA LEU A 386 -9.11 15.53 -5.44
C LEU A 386 -9.43 16.43 -6.64
N PHE A 387 -10.70 16.75 -6.79
CA PHE A 387 -11.17 17.79 -7.72
C PHE A 387 -11.85 18.90 -6.94
N VAL A 388 -11.67 20.14 -7.40
CA VAL A 388 -12.40 21.31 -6.90
C VAL A 388 -12.54 22.35 -8.03
N GLU A 389 -13.69 23.00 -8.07
CA GLU A 389 -13.84 24.27 -8.77
C GLU A 389 -13.14 25.36 -7.96
N GLY A 390 -12.26 26.11 -8.59
CA GLY A 390 -11.31 26.98 -7.89
C GLY A 390 -11.96 28.14 -7.13
N ASP A 391 -13.16 28.58 -7.54
CA ASP A 391 -13.95 29.58 -6.81
C ASP A 391 -14.74 29.00 -5.62
N PHE A 392 -14.79 27.67 -5.50
CA PHE A 392 -15.53 26.97 -4.44
C PHE A 392 -14.69 26.81 -3.19
N SER A 393 -14.98 27.61 -2.16
CA SER A 393 -14.22 27.61 -0.89
C SER A 393 -14.52 26.35 -0.05
N ILE A 394 -13.65 25.36 -0.12
CA ILE A 394 -13.72 24.13 0.67
C ILE A 394 -12.35 23.73 1.19
N ASN A 395 -12.30 23.15 2.40
CA ASN A 395 -11.08 22.53 2.93
C ASN A 395 -10.92 21.12 2.30
N LEU A 396 -9.97 20.98 1.38
CA LEU A 396 -9.71 19.75 0.64
C LEU A 396 -9.18 18.63 1.55
N LYS A 397 -8.44 18.97 2.61
CA LYS A 397 -8.00 17.98 3.60
C LYS A 397 -9.18 17.39 4.36
N ASP A 398 -10.10 18.23 4.82
CA ASP A 398 -11.32 17.76 5.49
C ASP A 398 -12.14 16.86 4.56
N LEU A 399 -12.15 17.13 3.24
CA LEU A 399 -12.81 16.30 2.25
C LEU A 399 -12.15 14.92 2.14
N ALA A 400 -10.83 14.85 2.02
CA ALA A 400 -10.07 13.60 1.98
C ALA A 400 -10.23 12.78 3.29
N ASP A 401 -10.15 13.44 4.45
CA ASP A 401 -10.34 12.79 5.76
C ASP A 401 -11.75 12.21 5.93
N ASN A 402 -12.77 12.89 5.40
CA ASN A 402 -14.15 12.40 5.44
C ASN A 402 -14.38 11.23 4.49
N LEU A 403 -13.70 11.18 3.36
CA LEU A 403 -13.73 10.04 2.44
C LEU A 403 -13.37 8.75 3.19
N LEU A 404 -12.22 8.73 3.89
CA LEU A 404 -11.77 7.56 4.65
C LEU A 404 -12.72 7.13 5.76
N THR A 405 -13.34 8.10 6.45
CA THR A 405 -14.27 7.78 7.56
C THR A 405 -15.61 7.22 7.08
N ARG A 406 -15.93 7.40 5.80
CA ARG A 406 -17.18 6.91 5.19
C ARG A 406 -17.02 5.62 4.42
N GLU A 407 -15.79 5.14 4.34
CA GLU A 407 -15.48 3.88 3.67
C GLU A 407 -16.03 3.82 2.23
N GLY A 408 -15.95 4.95 1.50
CA GLY A 408 -16.37 5.05 0.10
C GLY A 408 -15.20 5.20 -0.85
N GLY A 409 -15.40 4.85 -2.11
CA GLY A 409 -14.43 5.08 -3.18
C GLY A 409 -14.36 6.55 -3.60
N LEU A 410 -15.51 7.24 -3.57
CA LEU A 410 -15.63 8.66 -3.87
C LEU A 410 -16.56 9.36 -2.87
N LEU A 411 -16.14 10.53 -2.41
CA LEU A 411 -16.96 11.47 -1.65
C LEU A 411 -17.00 12.81 -2.36
N GLY A 412 -18.19 13.26 -2.76
CA GLY A 412 -18.37 14.51 -3.48
C GLY A 412 -19.30 15.50 -2.79
N ILE A 413 -19.11 16.77 -3.13
CA ILE A 413 -19.97 17.89 -2.76
C ILE A 413 -20.72 18.36 -4.00
N ALA A 414 -22.03 18.34 -3.94
CA ALA A 414 -22.89 18.80 -5.01
C ALA A 414 -24.16 19.43 -4.45
N ASN A 415 -24.69 20.44 -5.17
CA ASN A 415 -26.03 20.98 -4.98
C ASN A 415 -26.84 20.62 -6.23
N LYS A 416 -27.77 19.64 -6.10
CA LYS A 416 -28.48 19.03 -7.24
C LYS A 416 -27.47 18.45 -8.24
N ASP A 417 -27.41 19.03 -9.45
CA ASP A 417 -26.49 18.57 -10.52
C ASP A 417 -25.17 19.33 -10.58
N ASP A 418 -24.98 20.34 -9.71
CA ASP A 418 -23.78 21.17 -9.64
C ASP A 418 -22.71 20.50 -8.76
N ARG A 419 -21.72 19.86 -9.37
CA ARG A 419 -20.64 19.12 -8.72
C ARG A 419 -19.43 20.01 -8.51
N ARG A 420 -19.27 20.53 -7.29
CA ARG A 420 -18.27 21.56 -6.96
C ARG A 420 -16.91 20.98 -6.53
N ALA A 421 -16.91 19.81 -5.90
CA ALA A 421 -15.69 19.15 -5.43
C ALA A 421 -15.90 17.66 -5.19
N PHE A 422 -14.84 16.85 -5.30
CA PHE A 422 -14.82 15.47 -4.81
C PHE A 422 -13.45 15.02 -4.35
N ALA A 423 -13.43 14.01 -3.49
CA ALA A 423 -12.26 13.21 -3.14
C ALA A 423 -12.48 11.76 -3.60
N LEU A 424 -11.45 11.17 -4.19
CA LEU A 424 -11.43 9.81 -4.70
C LEU A 424 -10.29 9.03 -4.02
N PHE A 425 -10.57 7.81 -3.59
CA PHE A 425 -9.59 6.95 -2.94
C PHE A 425 -8.75 6.19 -3.98
N GLY A 426 -7.42 6.27 -3.88
CA GLY A 426 -6.50 5.72 -4.87
C GLY A 426 -6.71 4.25 -5.20
N PRO A 427 -6.76 3.32 -4.21
CA PRO A 427 -7.04 1.91 -4.46
C PRO A 427 -8.39 1.65 -5.14
N ALA A 428 -9.43 2.41 -4.79
CA ALA A 428 -10.74 2.31 -5.40
C ALA A 428 -10.71 2.72 -6.87
N PHE A 429 -10.04 3.84 -7.15
CA PHE A 429 -9.84 4.34 -8.49
C PHE A 429 -9.06 3.34 -9.37
N ALA A 430 -7.91 2.88 -8.89
CA ALA A 430 -7.08 1.92 -9.61
C ALA A 430 -7.81 0.62 -9.93
N ARG A 431 -8.65 0.15 -9.00
CA ARG A 431 -9.43 -1.07 -9.19
C ARG A 431 -10.58 -0.88 -10.17
N ALA A 432 -11.33 0.22 -10.03
CA ALA A 432 -12.42 0.53 -10.94
C ALA A 432 -11.92 0.73 -12.38
N SER A 433 -10.71 1.29 -12.56
CA SER A 433 -10.06 1.47 -13.86
C SER A 433 -9.64 0.15 -14.55
N ARG A 434 -9.56 -0.96 -13.82
CA ARG A 434 -9.26 -2.28 -14.40
C ARG A 434 -10.50 -2.99 -14.96
N SER A 435 -11.67 -2.60 -14.48
CA SER A 435 -12.93 -3.16 -14.92
C SER A 435 -13.34 -2.57 -16.26
N ARG A 436 -13.91 -3.40 -17.16
CA ARG A 436 -14.47 -2.91 -18.42
C ARG A 436 -15.69 -2.01 -18.15
N GLY A 437 -15.91 -1.02 -19.00
CA GLY A 437 -17.06 -0.14 -18.96
C GLY A 437 -16.78 1.22 -18.32
N ASP A 438 -17.83 1.88 -17.88
CA ASP A 438 -17.81 3.23 -17.31
C ASP A 438 -17.15 3.25 -15.93
N LEU A 439 -16.17 4.13 -15.75
CA LEU A 439 -15.35 4.22 -14.54
C LEU A 439 -16.16 4.63 -13.32
N TYR A 440 -17.06 5.61 -13.48
CA TYR A 440 -17.91 6.08 -12.39
C TYR A 440 -18.89 4.98 -11.92
N ARG A 441 -19.46 4.22 -12.85
CA ARG A 441 -20.33 3.08 -12.55
C ARG A 441 -19.54 1.98 -11.82
N ASN A 442 -18.31 1.68 -12.27
CA ASN A 442 -17.44 0.71 -11.61
C ASN A 442 -17.08 1.13 -10.18
N LEU A 443 -16.74 2.41 -9.97
CA LEU A 443 -16.54 2.97 -8.63
C LEU A 443 -17.77 2.80 -7.75
N SER A 444 -18.93 3.17 -8.27
CA SER A 444 -20.20 3.11 -7.54
C SER A 444 -20.56 1.69 -7.10
N SER A 445 -20.39 0.71 -7.99
CA SER A 445 -20.75 -0.69 -7.73
C SER A 445 -19.75 -1.41 -6.82
N GLN A 446 -18.44 -1.11 -6.93
CA GLN A 446 -17.38 -1.83 -6.22
C GLN A 446 -17.02 -1.20 -4.87
N TRP A 447 -17.13 0.13 -4.74
CA TRP A 447 -16.65 0.87 -3.57
C TRP A 447 -17.66 1.83 -2.98
N GLY A 448 -18.69 2.20 -3.74
CA GLY A 448 -19.66 3.21 -3.36
C GLY A 448 -19.20 4.64 -3.63
N VAL A 449 -20.19 5.44 -4.03
CA VAL A 449 -20.06 6.86 -4.32
C VAL A 449 -21.04 7.62 -3.45
N HIS A 450 -20.55 8.61 -2.72
CA HIS A 450 -21.36 9.42 -1.81
C HIS A 450 -21.34 10.88 -2.23
N TRP A 451 -22.52 11.45 -2.51
CA TRP A 451 -22.69 12.88 -2.73
C TRP A 451 -23.44 13.50 -1.55
N MET A 452 -23.07 14.71 -1.16
CA MET A 452 -23.77 15.48 -0.14
C MET A 452 -23.77 16.96 -0.46
N THR A 453 -24.68 17.70 0.17
CA THR A 453 -24.68 19.16 0.08
C THR A 453 -23.53 19.75 0.91
N PHE A 454 -23.16 21.00 0.59
CA PHE A 454 -22.10 21.70 1.30
C PHE A 454 -22.46 21.95 2.77
N GLU A 455 -23.72 22.26 3.08
CA GLU A 455 -24.22 22.45 4.44
C GLU A 455 -23.99 21.20 5.28
N LYS A 456 -24.36 20.03 4.76
CA LYS A 456 -24.15 18.75 5.45
C LYS A 456 -22.68 18.43 5.67
N PHE A 457 -21.81 18.79 4.73
CA PHE A 457 -20.37 18.67 4.87
C PHE A 457 -19.84 19.58 6.00
N LEU A 458 -20.30 20.84 6.07
CA LEU A 458 -19.92 21.76 7.14
C LEU A 458 -20.37 21.27 8.52
N GLU A 459 -21.61 20.76 8.65
CA GLU A 459 -22.11 20.19 9.91
C GLU A 459 -21.23 19.05 10.42
N LEU A 460 -20.81 18.16 9.53
CA LEU A 460 -19.91 17.06 9.88
C LEU A 460 -18.56 17.55 10.43
N ASN A 461 -18.02 18.60 9.85
CA ASN A 461 -16.72 19.17 10.25
C ASN A 461 -16.81 20.05 11.50
N HIS A 462 -17.87 20.81 11.69
CA HIS A 462 -18.11 21.57 12.92
C HIS A 462 -18.20 20.66 14.13
N GLY A 463 -18.85 19.51 14.02
CA GLY A 463 -18.90 18.49 15.08
C GLY A 463 -17.51 17.95 15.48
N LYS A 464 -16.63 17.72 14.50
CA LYS A 464 -15.24 17.26 14.73
C LYS A 464 -14.38 18.36 15.38
N LYS A 465 -14.40 19.59 14.84
CA LYS A 465 -13.63 20.74 15.38
C LYS A 465 -14.05 21.10 16.81
N SER A 466 -15.33 21.02 17.13
CA SER A 466 -15.85 21.23 18.50
C SER A 466 -15.38 20.15 19.48
N ARG A 467 -15.26 18.90 19.05
CA ARG A 467 -14.74 17.79 19.88
C ARG A 467 -13.22 17.93 20.11
N ILE A 468 -12.46 18.30 19.08
CA ILE A 468 -11.01 18.53 19.19
C ILE A 468 -10.73 19.75 20.07
N LYS A 469 -11.44 20.87 19.90
CA LYS A 469 -11.32 22.06 20.75
C LYS A 469 -11.70 21.76 22.22
N ARG A 470 -12.73 20.92 22.48
CA ARG A 470 -13.08 20.47 23.83
C ARG A 470 -12.00 19.59 24.44
N PHE A 471 -11.42 18.68 23.67
CA PHE A 471 -10.32 17.84 24.11
C PHE A 471 -9.04 18.64 24.36
N GLY A 472 -8.68 19.55 23.49
CA GLY A 472 -7.55 20.47 23.69
C GLY A 472 -7.71 21.35 24.93
N ARG A 473 -8.91 21.89 25.19
CA ARG A 473 -9.22 22.62 26.44
C ARG A 473 -9.11 21.74 27.68
N TYR A 474 -9.56 20.48 27.60
CA TYR A 474 -9.40 19.49 28.66
C TYR A 474 -7.93 19.22 28.96
N LEU A 475 -7.10 18.96 27.92
CA LEU A 475 -5.65 18.74 28.07
C LEU A 475 -4.95 19.95 28.68
N LYS A 476 -5.27 21.18 28.24
CA LYS A 476 -4.69 22.41 28.76
C LYS A 476 -5.07 22.64 30.21
N ARG A 477 -6.31 22.35 30.63
CA ARG A 477 -6.80 22.48 32.00
C ARG A 477 -6.16 21.45 32.92
N GLU A 478 -6.13 20.20 32.53
CA GLU A 478 -5.56 19.10 33.33
C GLU A 478 -4.03 19.16 33.37
N GLY A 479 -3.38 19.57 32.27
CA GLY A 479 -1.92 19.78 32.22
C GLY A 479 -1.44 20.88 33.19
N LYS A 480 -2.24 21.94 33.41
CA LYS A 480 -1.93 23.01 34.41
C LYS A 480 -1.91 22.51 35.86
N LYS A 481 -2.48 21.34 36.15
CA LYS A 481 -2.49 20.72 37.48
C LYS A 481 -1.29 19.82 37.74
N VAL A 482 -0.42 19.64 36.75
CA VAL A 482 0.76 18.78 36.82
C VAL A 482 1.97 19.57 37.34
N ASN A 483 2.24 19.42 38.63
CA ASN A 483 3.33 20.11 39.32
C ASN A 483 4.43 19.16 39.83
N SER A 484 4.35 17.86 39.48
CA SER A 484 5.36 16.89 39.89
C SER A 484 5.46 15.72 38.88
N PRO A 485 6.60 15.00 38.83
CA PRO A 485 6.76 13.82 37.96
C PRO A 485 5.71 12.73 38.19
N ARG A 486 5.26 12.55 39.45
CA ARG A 486 4.21 11.59 39.81
C ARG A 486 2.85 11.99 39.23
N GLN A 487 2.51 13.26 39.27
CA GLN A 487 1.29 13.80 38.65
C GLN A 487 1.33 13.73 37.13
N LEU A 488 2.51 13.92 36.51
CA LEU A 488 2.71 13.75 35.09
C LEU A 488 2.44 12.30 34.65
N ALA A 489 2.96 11.33 35.39
CA ALA A 489 2.72 9.91 35.10
C ALA A 489 1.23 9.54 35.22
N ILE A 490 0.51 10.08 36.22
CA ILE A 490 -0.94 9.91 36.38
C ILE A 490 -1.70 10.55 35.22
N PHE A 491 -1.30 11.74 34.81
CA PHE A 491 -1.91 12.47 33.70
C PHE A 491 -1.75 11.70 32.37
N ILE A 492 -0.56 11.20 32.08
CA ILE A 492 -0.26 10.38 30.90
C ILE A 492 -1.12 9.09 30.92
N LYS A 493 -1.18 8.38 32.05
CA LYS A 493 -2.04 7.19 32.20
C LYS A 493 -3.52 7.50 31.93
N LYS A 494 -4.00 8.67 32.38
CA LYS A 494 -5.39 9.12 32.16
C LYS A 494 -5.68 9.41 30.71
N ILE A 495 -4.72 10.03 29.99
CA ILE A 495 -4.81 10.26 28.54
C ILE A 495 -4.83 8.93 27.77
N ILE A 496 -3.92 8.01 28.06
CA ILE A 496 -3.85 6.70 27.43
C ILE A 496 -5.17 5.93 27.64
N ARG A 497 -5.73 5.93 28.87
CA ARG A 497 -7.04 5.30 29.15
C ARG A 497 -8.19 5.94 28.37
N LEU A 498 -8.17 7.24 28.13
CA LEU A 498 -9.18 7.92 27.31
C LEU A 498 -9.09 7.51 25.83
N PHE A 499 -7.88 7.32 25.31
CA PHE A 499 -7.67 6.81 23.95
C PHE A 499 -8.07 5.34 23.82
N VAL A 500 -7.68 4.48 24.76
CA VAL A 500 -8.03 3.05 24.79
C VAL A 500 -9.55 2.87 24.90
N ARG A 501 -10.24 3.57 25.81
CA ARG A 501 -11.71 3.53 25.91
C ARG A 501 -12.43 4.01 24.64
N LYS A 502 -11.85 4.97 23.90
CA LYS A 502 -12.39 5.40 22.59
C LYS A 502 -12.13 4.39 21.48
N ALA A 503 -11.02 3.68 21.53
CA ALA A 503 -10.72 2.60 20.60
C ALA A 503 -11.67 1.40 20.81
N ILE A 504 -11.92 1.02 22.08
CA ILE A 504 -12.83 -0.10 22.44
C ILE A 504 -14.32 0.20 22.13
N LYS A 505 -14.76 1.47 22.17
CA LYS A 505 -16.14 1.86 21.81
C LYS A 505 -16.36 2.02 20.29
N ARG A 506 -15.34 1.87 19.47
CA ARG A 506 -15.37 1.93 18.00
C ARG A 506 -15.12 0.56 17.33
N GLY A 507 -14.92 -0.50 18.13
CA GLY A 507 -14.90 -1.90 17.72
C GLY A 507 -16.28 -2.54 17.83
#